data_f0637b4a18ff7d1b12aeca247da09b1b
#
_entry.id   f0637b4a18ff7d1b12aeca247da09b1b
#
_cell.length_a   1.000
_cell.length_b   1.000
_cell.length_c   1.000
_cell.angle_alpha   90.00
_cell.angle_beta   90.00
_cell.angle_gamma   90.00
#
_symmetry.space_group_name_H-M   'P 1'
#
loop_
_entity.id
_entity.type
_entity.pdbx_description
1 polymer ?
#
loop_
_entity_poly.entity_id
_entity_poly.type
_entity_poly.pdbx_seq_one_letter_code
_entity_poly.pdbx_strand_id
1 'polypeptide(L)'
;YMDKLVYWAGSASEGIIIPPPAGSIDAAHQSGVKVLGQVFFPPFAYGGNQAWVRQMLTKENGVYIYAKKLYEIAKYIGFDGWFINEETGGGTDSEWVGFIKEFNKIADANGDTQMEIQWYNAKYSPNVTILKSHKNTSQFLEYGSPGDYRSYASQLGCTEAETFSKIYGGVQVAASGHTGFESALNRAMPTSGHVGSLDLFCPEEKTWKDNVRNLLGKNDTGPDAYSAITKTFENEMQMWTNYAGDPTVTSDAWSAISGHVLE
;
A
#
# COMPACT_ATOMS: atom_id res chain seq x y z
N TYR A 1 3.99 -9.57 -10.82
CA TYR A 1 4.34 -8.15 -10.94
C TYR A 1 3.92 -7.29 -9.75
N MET A 2 3.32 -7.87 -8.73
CA MET A 2 2.91 -7.18 -7.50
C MET A 2 3.57 -7.88 -6.32
N ASP A 3 4.32 -7.13 -5.49
CA ASP A 3 5.03 -7.69 -4.35
C ASP A 3 4.16 -7.77 -3.10
N LYS A 4 3.24 -6.82 -2.97
CA LYS A 4 2.33 -6.75 -1.82
C LYS A 4 0.98 -6.15 -2.20
N LEU A 5 -0.04 -6.59 -1.48
CA LEU A 5 -1.40 -6.04 -1.47
C LEU A 5 -1.66 -5.42 -0.10
N VAL A 6 -1.98 -4.14 -0.07
CA VAL A 6 -2.51 -3.50 1.14
C VAL A 6 -4.03 -3.52 1.06
N TYR A 7 -4.66 -4.20 2.02
CA TYR A 7 -6.12 -4.18 2.11
C TYR A 7 -6.58 -2.87 2.73
N TRP A 8 -6.93 -1.93 1.86
CA TRP A 8 -7.42 -0.61 2.28
C TRP A 8 -8.85 -0.71 2.81
N ALA A 9 -9.04 -0.46 4.10
CA ALA A 9 -10.34 -0.51 4.74
C ALA A 9 -10.33 0.28 6.05
N GLY A 10 -11.52 0.54 6.58
CA GLY A 10 -11.70 1.22 7.84
C GLY A 10 -12.01 2.71 7.70
N SER A 11 -12.59 3.24 8.75
CA SER A 11 -12.93 4.66 8.88
C SER A 11 -13.12 5.00 10.36
N ALA A 12 -13.34 6.29 10.65
CA ALA A 12 -13.68 6.72 12.01
C ALA A 12 -14.97 6.09 12.55
N SER A 13 -15.88 5.64 11.70
CA SER A 13 -17.17 5.04 12.06
C SER A 13 -17.19 3.51 12.03
N GLU A 14 -16.33 2.89 11.21
CA GLU A 14 -16.30 1.43 11.04
C GLU A 14 -15.24 0.75 11.91
N GLY A 15 -14.28 1.52 12.40
CA GLY A 15 -13.10 1.07 13.12
C GLY A 15 -11.82 1.36 12.35
N ILE A 16 -10.75 1.56 13.10
CA ILE A 16 -9.45 1.97 12.55
C ILE A 16 -8.47 0.81 12.36
N ILE A 17 -8.81 -0.40 12.78
CA ILE A 17 -7.98 -1.60 12.65
C ILE A 17 -8.79 -2.64 11.91
N ILE A 18 -8.48 -2.85 10.64
CA ILE A 18 -9.21 -3.77 9.77
C ILE A 18 -8.24 -4.79 9.19
N PRO A 19 -8.36 -6.06 9.55
CA PRO A 19 -7.61 -7.13 8.92
C PRO A 19 -8.19 -7.44 7.53
N PRO A 20 -7.36 -7.96 6.60
CA PRO A 20 -7.84 -8.39 5.29
C PRO A 20 -8.73 -9.64 5.40
N PRO A 21 -9.72 -9.82 4.51
CA PRO A 21 -10.53 -11.03 4.48
C PRO A 21 -9.74 -12.23 4.01
N ALA A 22 -10.06 -13.41 4.53
CA ALA A 22 -9.34 -14.66 4.24
C ALA A 22 -9.23 -14.96 2.73
N GLY A 23 -10.28 -14.72 1.96
CA GLY A 23 -10.23 -14.94 0.51
C GLY A 23 -9.21 -14.07 -0.23
N SER A 24 -8.99 -12.84 0.23
CA SER A 24 -7.94 -11.97 -0.35
C SER A 24 -6.55 -12.44 0.05
N ILE A 25 -6.38 -12.93 1.29
CA ILE A 25 -5.11 -13.49 1.76
C ILE A 25 -4.75 -14.73 0.94
N ASP A 26 -5.69 -15.68 0.82
CA ASP A 26 -5.47 -16.93 0.08
C ASP A 26 -5.11 -16.67 -1.38
N ALA A 27 -5.86 -15.80 -2.05
CA ALA A 27 -5.62 -15.47 -3.47
C ALA A 27 -4.25 -14.80 -3.69
N ALA A 28 -3.87 -13.88 -2.81
CA ALA A 28 -2.59 -13.22 -2.88
C ALA A 28 -1.43 -14.18 -2.60
N HIS A 29 -1.53 -14.98 -1.55
CA HIS A 29 -0.50 -15.96 -1.17
C HIS A 29 -0.29 -17.04 -2.24
N GLN A 30 -1.36 -17.50 -2.92
CA GLN A 30 -1.24 -18.41 -4.07
C GLN A 30 -0.39 -17.81 -5.20
N SER A 31 -0.33 -16.50 -5.29
CA SER A 31 0.46 -15.76 -6.28
C SER A 31 1.81 -15.28 -5.74
N GLY A 32 2.17 -15.66 -4.51
CA GLY A 32 3.42 -15.22 -3.86
C GLY A 32 3.41 -13.75 -3.42
N VAL A 33 2.22 -13.14 -3.30
CA VAL A 33 2.03 -11.73 -2.95
C VAL A 33 1.77 -11.60 -1.44
N LYS A 34 2.52 -10.74 -0.75
CA LYS A 34 2.26 -10.40 0.65
C LYS A 34 0.97 -9.63 0.81
N VAL A 35 0.30 -9.81 1.95
CA VAL A 35 -0.92 -9.06 2.28
C VAL A 35 -0.72 -8.30 3.59
N LEU A 36 -1.00 -7.00 3.56
CA LEU A 36 -0.99 -6.15 4.76
C LEU A 36 -2.41 -5.74 5.12
N GLY A 37 -2.72 -5.84 6.40
CA GLY A 37 -3.91 -5.24 6.98
C GLY A 37 -3.72 -3.74 7.21
N GLN A 38 -4.79 -3.01 7.53
CA GLN A 38 -4.71 -1.58 7.74
C GLN A 38 -4.96 -1.18 9.19
N VAL A 39 -4.11 -0.24 9.66
CA VAL A 39 -4.35 0.61 10.82
C VAL A 39 -4.50 2.03 10.31
N PHE A 40 -5.69 2.61 10.41
CA PHE A 40 -6.02 3.90 9.83
C PHE A 40 -6.31 4.94 10.91
N PHE A 41 -5.44 5.94 11.04
CA PHE A 41 -5.68 7.14 11.83
C PHE A 41 -6.01 8.29 10.87
N PRO A 42 -7.31 8.52 10.56
CA PRO A 42 -7.70 9.48 9.54
C PRO A 42 -7.38 10.91 9.95
N PRO A 43 -7.25 11.84 8.99
CA PRO A 43 -7.14 13.26 9.31
C PRO A 43 -8.39 13.75 10.06
N PHE A 44 -8.27 14.84 10.81
CA PHE A 44 -9.38 15.42 11.59
C PHE A 44 -10.62 15.71 10.75
N ALA A 45 -10.42 16.10 9.50
CA ALA A 45 -11.53 16.37 8.57
C ALA A 45 -12.42 15.14 8.32
N TYR A 46 -11.90 13.95 8.55
CA TYR A 46 -12.59 12.66 8.38
C TYR A 46 -12.80 11.94 9.72
N GLY A 47 -12.86 12.68 10.82
CA GLY A 47 -13.17 12.15 12.13
C GLY A 47 -11.98 11.62 12.93
N GLY A 48 -10.77 11.96 12.54
CA GLY A 48 -9.54 11.57 13.24
C GLY A 48 -9.52 12.05 14.69
N ASN A 49 -8.90 11.25 15.56
CA ASN A 49 -8.81 11.53 16.99
C ASN A 49 -7.43 11.12 17.52
N GLN A 50 -6.68 12.10 18.02
CA GLN A 50 -5.35 11.86 18.61
C GLN A 50 -5.37 10.89 19.80
N ALA A 51 -6.50 10.78 20.50
CA ALA A 51 -6.61 9.82 21.59
C ALA A 51 -6.42 8.36 21.11
N TRP A 52 -6.81 8.05 19.88
CA TRP A 52 -6.57 6.73 19.31
C TRP A 52 -5.09 6.46 19.05
N VAL A 53 -4.37 7.46 18.56
CA VAL A 53 -2.89 7.37 18.40
C VAL A 53 -2.23 7.19 19.75
N ARG A 54 -2.63 7.98 20.75
CA ARG A 54 -2.11 7.86 22.11
C ARG A 54 -2.42 6.50 22.75
N GLN A 55 -3.62 5.98 22.51
CA GLN A 55 -4.00 4.63 22.94
C GLN A 55 -3.13 3.57 22.26
N MET A 56 -2.94 3.64 20.93
CA MET A 56 -2.08 2.71 20.19
C MET A 56 -0.65 2.69 20.75
N LEU A 57 -0.13 3.84 21.14
CA LEU A 57 1.22 4.00 21.69
C LEU A 57 1.31 3.79 23.22
N THR A 58 0.28 3.19 23.82
CA THR A 58 0.30 2.86 25.25
C THR A 58 1.33 1.78 25.56
N LYS A 59 2.08 2.02 26.64
CA LYS A 59 3.02 1.04 27.19
C LYS A 59 2.54 0.50 28.54
N GLU A 60 2.71 -0.80 28.72
CA GLU A 60 2.62 -1.45 30.04
C GLU A 60 3.97 -2.11 30.33
N ASN A 61 4.51 -1.81 31.50
CA ASN A 61 5.85 -2.29 31.90
C ASN A 61 6.96 -2.00 30.85
N GLY A 62 6.86 -0.86 30.15
CA GLY A 62 7.80 -0.45 29.10
C GLY A 62 7.57 -1.05 27.72
N VAL A 63 6.58 -1.94 27.55
CA VAL A 63 6.27 -2.64 26.29
C VAL A 63 5.05 -2.03 25.64
N TYR A 64 5.08 -1.81 24.32
CA TYR A 64 3.94 -1.38 23.53
C TYR A 64 2.94 -2.52 23.38
N ILE A 65 1.86 -2.48 24.16
CA ILE A 65 0.88 -3.59 24.22
C ILE A 65 0.17 -3.84 22.89
N TYR A 66 -0.12 -2.76 22.15
CA TYR A 66 -0.81 -2.89 20.86
C TYR A 66 0.12 -3.37 19.74
N ALA A 67 1.43 -3.19 19.83
CA ALA A 67 2.37 -3.83 18.91
C ALA A 67 2.26 -5.36 18.97
N LYS A 68 2.18 -5.91 20.20
CA LYS A 68 1.92 -7.32 20.43
C LYS A 68 0.56 -7.75 19.91
N LYS A 69 -0.50 -6.96 20.15
CA LYS A 69 -1.85 -7.27 19.67
C LYS A 69 -1.94 -7.29 18.14
N LEU A 70 -1.31 -6.34 17.46
CA LEU A 70 -1.27 -6.34 16.00
C LEU A 70 -0.54 -7.56 15.45
N TYR A 71 0.57 -7.98 16.08
CA TYR A 71 1.25 -9.22 15.70
C TYR A 71 0.34 -10.43 15.90
N GLU A 72 -0.31 -10.57 17.07
CA GLU A 72 -1.22 -11.68 17.38
C GLU A 72 -2.37 -11.78 16.36
N ILE A 73 -2.95 -10.64 15.96
CA ILE A 73 -4.03 -10.60 14.95
C ILE A 73 -3.49 -11.05 13.59
N ALA A 74 -2.37 -10.50 13.12
CA ALA A 74 -1.78 -10.87 11.84
C ALA A 74 -1.45 -12.36 11.79
N LYS A 75 -0.82 -12.89 12.83
CA LYS A 75 -0.49 -14.31 12.97
C LYS A 75 -1.72 -15.20 12.99
N TYR A 76 -2.76 -14.84 13.75
CA TYR A 76 -3.99 -15.62 13.87
C TYR A 76 -4.76 -15.72 12.55
N ILE A 77 -4.85 -14.60 11.82
CA ILE A 77 -5.59 -14.53 10.56
C ILE A 77 -4.74 -15.02 9.37
N GLY A 78 -3.40 -14.91 9.47
CA GLY A 78 -2.47 -15.45 8.49
C GLY A 78 -2.02 -14.46 7.42
N PHE A 79 -1.98 -13.14 7.71
CA PHE A 79 -1.45 -12.13 6.80
C PHE A 79 -0.09 -11.57 7.27
N ASP A 80 0.61 -10.80 6.43
CA ASP A 80 2.05 -10.60 6.50
C ASP A 80 2.48 -9.31 7.22
N GLY A 81 1.57 -8.57 7.81
CA GLY A 81 1.89 -7.34 8.53
C GLY A 81 0.86 -6.23 8.36
N TRP A 82 1.27 -4.99 8.62
CA TRP A 82 0.33 -3.87 8.67
C TRP A 82 0.81 -2.66 7.89
N PHE A 83 -0.13 -2.05 7.20
CA PHE A 83 -0.01 -0.69 6.70
C PHE A 83 -0.54 0.27 7.79
N ILE A 84 0.33 1.13 8.32
CA ILE A 84 -0.05 2.13 9.31
C ILE A 84 -0.17 3.48 8.60
N ASN A 85 -1.42 3.92 8.41
CA ASN A 85 -1.74 5.24 7.91
C ASN A 85 -1.95 6.19 9.11
N GLU A 86 -1.01 7.10 9.33
CA GLU A 86 -1.05 8.05 10.45
C GLU A 86 -1.16 9.49 9.93
N GLU A 87 -2.40 9.98 9.78
CA GLU A 87 -2.70 11.34 9.34
C GLU A 87 -3.32 12.20 10.44
N THR A 88 -3.60 11.63 11.60
CA THR A 88 -4.17 12.36 12.74
C THR A 88 -3.13 13.18 13.49
N GLY A 89 -1.89 12.69 13.57
CA GLY A 89 -0.87 13.20 14.48
C GLY A 89 -1.10 12.75 15.92
N GLY A 90 -0.22 13.17 16.82
CA GLY A 90 -0.32 12.84 18.25
C GLY A 90 0.72 11.82 18.73
N GLY A 91 1.46 11.19 17.82
CA GLY A 91 2.66 10.42 18.12
C GLY A 91 3.93 11.11 17.66
N THR A 92 5.05 10.80 18.28
CA THR A 92 6.37 11.22 17.81
C THR A 92 7.05 10.10 17.02
N ASP A 93 8.00 10.45 16.13
CA ASP A 93 8.78 9.45 15.39
C ASP A 93 9.47 8.46 16.34
N SER A 94 9.98 8.92 17.48
CA SER A 94 10.62 8.06 18.48
C SER A 94 9.66 7.03 19.09
N GLU A 95 8.41 7.41 19.35
CA GLU A 95 7.39 6.50 19.85
C GLU A 95 7.01 5.47 18.79
N TRP A 96 6.79 5.89 17.55
CA TRP A 96 6.49 5.00 16.44
C TRP A 96 7.64 4.05 16.10
N VAL A 97 8.90 4.53 16.14
CA VAL A 97 10.09 3.66 16.03
C VAL A 97 10.10 2.60 17.13
N GLY A 98 9.81 2.98 18.37
CA GLY A 98 9.72 2.04 19.47
C GLY A 98 8.62 0.99 19.28
N PHE A 99 7.45 1.43 18.79
CA PHE A 99 6.33 0.57 18.46
C PHE A 99 6.68 -0.44 17.35
N ILE A 100 7.23 0.04 16.23
CA ILE A 100 7.63 -0.80 15.10
C ILE A 100 8.71 -1.81 15.50
N LYS A 101 9.70 -1.36 16.29
CA LYS A 101 10.73 -2.27 16.83
C LYS A 101 10.13 -3.37 17.70
N GLU A 102 9.17 -3.03 18.57
CA GLU A 102 8.52 -4.03 19.43
C GLU A 102 7.71 -5.04 18.62
N PHE A 103 6.94 -4.58 17.62
CA PHE A 103 6.23 -5.46 16.69
C PHE A 103 7.17 -6.48 16.03
N ASN A 104 8.23 -5.97 15.39
CA ASN A 104 9.17 -6.82 14.66
C ASN A 104 9.98 -7.73 15.58
N LYS A 105 10.37 -7.27 16.78
CA LYS A 105 11.04 -8.10 17.80
C LYS A 105 10.17 -9.30 18.19
N ILE A 106 8.86 -9.09 18.35
CA ILE A 106 7.94 -10.18 18.67
C ILE A 106 7.80 -11.13 17.48
N ALA A 107 7.66 -10.62 16.27
CA ALA A 107 7.60 -11.42 15.05
C ALA A 107 8.85 -12.27 14.86
N ASP A 108 10.03 -11.66 14.93
CA ASP A 108 11.32 -12.35 14.79
C ASP A 108 11.51 -13.45 15.86
N ALA A 109 11.12 -13.18 17.11
CA ALA A 109 11.21 -14.15 18.21
C ALA A 109 10.30 -15.37 18.00
N ASN A 110 9.25 -15.24 17.18
CA ASN A 110 8.35 -16.33 16.82
C ASN A 110 8.67 -16.97 15.45
N GLY A 111 9.76 -16.56 14.81
CA GLY A 111 10.18 -17.08 13.51
C GLY A 111 9.50 -16.43 12.30
N ASP A 112 8.64 -15.44 12.51
CA ASP A 112 7.90 -14.73 11.45
C ASP A 112 8.74 -13.54 10.90
N THR A 113 9.97 -13.82 10.50
CA THR A 113 10.99 -12.82 10.14
C THR A 113 10.68 -12.01 8.88
N GLN A 114 9.56 -12.30 8.22
CA GLN A 114 9.08 -11.60 7.01
C GLN A 114 7.91 -10.66 7.28
N MET A 115 7.42 -10.58 8.53
CA MET A 115 6.40 -9.61 8.92
C MET A 115 6.85 -8.19 8.63
N GLU A 116 5.93 -7.36 8.15
CA GLU A 116 6.23 -6.01 7.65
C GLU A 116 5.36 -4.96 8.32
N ILE A 117 5.93 -3.78 8.52
CA ILE A 117 5.18 -2.55 8.75
C ILE A 117 5.48 -1.60 7.59
N GLN A 118 4.45 -1.25 6.83
CA GLN A 118 4.51 -0.18 5.87
C GLN A 118 3.91 1.08 6.49
N TRP A 119 4.66 2.17 6.45
CA TRP A 119 4.31 3.45 7.06
C TRP A 119 3.77 4.44 6.02
N TYR A 120 2.76 5.21 6.39
CA TYR A 120 2.29 6.36 5.64
C TYR A 120 1.88 7.50 6.58
N ASN A 121 2.22 8.74 6.23
CA ASN A 121 1.89 9.92 7.03
C ASN A 121 1.69 11.18 6.17
N ALA A 122 1.16 11.02 4.96
CA ALA A 122 0.92 12.10 4.00
C ALA A 122 2.15 12.99 3.74
N LYS A 123 3.34 12.39 3.61
CA LYS A 123 4.59 13.11 3.32
C LYS A 123 5.19 12.68 1.99
N TYR A 124 5.79 13.66 1.31
CA TYR A 124 6.45 13.47 0.01
C TYR A 124 7.89 12.96 0.12
N SER A 125 8.43 12.92 1.32
CA SER A 125 9.83 12.53 1.55
C SER A 125 9.93 11.38 2.52
N PRO A 126 10.89 10.45 2.30
CA PRO A 126 11.14 9.34 3.21
C PRO A 126 11.47 9.78 4.64
N ASN A 127 10.84 9.15 5.61
CA ASN A 127 11.20 9.29 7.01
C ASN A 127 12.30 8.27 7.35
N VAL A 128 13.55 8.73 7.28
CA VAL A 128 14.72 7.89 7.53
C VAL A 128 14.70 7.27 8.93
N THR A 129 14.18 7.98 9.93
CA THR A 129 14.09 7.49 11.31
C THR A 129 13.15 6.29 11.42
N ILE A 130 11.98 6.37 10.80
CA ILE A 130 11.01 5.27 10.74
C ILE A 130 11.59 4.10 9.93
N LEU A 131 12.13 4.37 8.73
CA LEU A 131 12.65 3.33 7.83
C LEU A 131 13.82 2.55 8.42
N LYS A 132 14.57 3.14 9.34
CA LYS A 132 15.66 2.49 10.08
C LYS A 132 15.20 1.67 11.29
N SER A 133 13.90 1.70 11.62
CA SER A 133 13.39 0.98 12.79
C SER A 133 13.56 -0.54 12.66
N HIS A 134 13.38 -1.08 11.46
CA HIS A 134 13.60 -2.48 11.16
C HIS A 134 13.89 -2.71 9.66
N LYS A 135 14.50 -3.87 9.32
CA LYS A 135 14.78 -4.27 7.94
C LYS A 135 13.52 -4.35 7.08
N ASN A 136 12.41 -4.84 7.66
CA ASN A 136 11.12 -5.00 7.00
C ASN A 136 10.19 -3.77 7.18
N THR A 137 10.73 -2.61 7.52
CA THR A 137 9.95 -1.36 7.54
C THR A 137 10.07 -0.69 6.19
N SER A 138 8.92 -0.41 5.57
CA SER A 138 8.82 0.35 4.33
C SER A 138 7.94 1.59 4.50
N GLN A 139 7.95 2.48 3.53
CA GLN A 139 7.10 3.68 3.54
C GLN A 139 6.46 3.91 2.19
N PHE A 140 5.16 4.15 2.21
CA PHE A 140 4.41 4.74 1.12
C PHE A 140 4.51 6.26 1.21
N LEU A 141 4.94 6.92 0.14
CA LEU A 141 5.05 8.38 0.05
C LEU A 141 3.85 8.97 -0.66
N GLU A 142 3.46 10.17 -0.22
CA GLU A 142 2.33 10.91 -0.78
C GLU A 142 2.47 11.11 -2.30
N TYR A 143 1.34 11.18 -2.98
CA TYR A 143 1.23 11.29 -4.44
C TYR A 143 2.02 12.49 -4.98
N GLY A 144 2.85 12.25 -5.97
CA GLY A 144 3.71 13.28 -6.56
C GLY A 144 5.09 13.39 -5.94
N SER A 145 5.45 12.46 -5.06
CA SER A 145 6.84 12.30 -4.62
C SER A 145 7.76 12.03 -5.83
N PRO A 146 8.97 12.59 -5.85
CA PRO A 146 9.94 12.27 -6.89
C PRO A 146 10.39 10.81 -6.77
N GLY A 147 10.57 10.13 -7.90
CA GLY A 147 10.93 8.71 -7.93
C GLY A 147 12.42 8.41 -7.72
N ASP A 148 13.25 9.42 -7.58
CA ASP A 148 14.68 9.22 -7.36
C ASP A 148 15.02 9.33 -5.86
N TYR A 149 15.19 8.18 -5.25
CA TYR A 149 15.50 8.04 -3.83
C TYR A 149 16.96 7.62 -3.57
N ARG A 150 17.86 7.69 -4.56
CA ARG A 150 19.27 7.27 -4.41
C ARG A 150 19.98 7.93 -3.25
N SER A 151 19.72 9.21 -3.03
CA SER A 151 20.32 9.96 -1.88
C SER A 151 19.91 9.39 -0.52
N TYR A 152 18.78 8.67 -0.45
CA TYR A 152 18.32 8.05 0.78
C TYR A 152 18.99 6.71 1.08
N ALA A 153 19.54 6.00 0.08
CA ALA A 153 20.26 4.75 0.30
C ALA A 153 21.41 4.93 1.31
N SER A 154 22.25 5.97 1.11
CA SER A 154 23.33 6.28 2.05
C SER A 154 22.83 6.69 3.43
N GLN A 155 21.74 7.45 3.52
CA GLN A 155 21.13 7.85 4.79
C GLN A 155 20.53 6.66 5.53
N LEU A 156 19.95 5.71 4.81
CA LEU A 156 19.41 4.46 5.35
C LEU A 156 20.52 3.46 5.74
N GLY A 157 21.71 3.63 5.19
CA GLY A 157 22.81 2.67 5.35
C GLY A 157 22.55 1.37 4.57
N CYS A 158 21.89 1.45 3.42
CA CYS A 158 21.55 0.35 2.54
C CYS A 158 22.06 0.59 1.11
N THR A 159 21.98 -0.41 0.25
CA THR A 159 22.26 -0.29 -1.17
C THR A 159 21.06 0.35 -1.89
N GLU A 160 21.27 0.83 -3.12
CA GLU A 160 20.18 1.32 -3.97
C GLU A 160 19.15 0.21 -4.22
N ALA A 161 19.58 -1.03 -4.42
CA ALA A 161 18.69 -2.17 -4.60
C ALA A 161 17.77 -2.42 -3.38
N GLU A 162 18.30 -2.25 -2.16
CA GLU A 162 17.49 -2.39 -0.94
C GLU A 162 16.49 -1.25 -0.77
N THR A 163 16.72 -0.09 -1.41
CA THR A 163 15.78 1.03 -1.39
C THR A 163 14.45 0.67 -2.04
N PHE A 164 14.45 -0.22 -3.05
CA PHE A 164 13.22 -0.72 -3.70
C PHE A 164 12.25 -1.45 -2.74
N SER A 165 12.77 -2.09 -1.70
CA SER A 165 11.94 -2.73 -0.68
C SER A 165 11.51 -1.79 0.45
N LYS A 166 12.01 -0.56 0.46
CA LYS A 166 11.82 0.40 1.55
C LYS A 166 10.99 1.61 1.19
N ILE A 167 11.12 2.13 -0.04
CA ILE A 167 10.50 3.39 -0.43
C ILE A 167 9.61 3.16 -1.64
N TYR A 168 8.33 3.49 -1.47
CA TYR A 168 7.28 3.34 -2.46
C TYR A 168 6.69 4.72 -2.79
N GLY A 169 6.86 5.16 -4.03
CA GLY A 169 6.23 6.37 -4.53
C GLY A 169 4.74 6.14 -4.80
N GLY A 170 3.90 6.94 -4.16
CA GLY A 170 2.46 6.83 -4.30
C GLY A 170 1.94 7.35 -5.64
N VAL A 171 1.03 6.61 -6.24
CA VAL A 171 0.30 7.02 -7.44
C VAL A 171 -1.20 6.90 -7.18
N GLN A 172 -1.90 8.03 -7.27
CA GLN A 172 -3.34 8.08 -7.02
C GLN A 172 -4.14 7.67 -8.27
N VAL A 173 -4.31 6.38 -8.46
CA VAL A 173 -5.07 5.84 -9.60
C VAL A 173 -6.56 6.11 -9.45
N ALA A 174 -7.10 6.08 -8.24
CA ALA A 174 -8.51 6.37 -7.94
C ALA A 174 -9.01 7.69 -8.54
N ALA A 175 -8.19 8.73 -8.53
CA ALA A 175 -8.55 10.04 -9.10
C ALA A 175 -8.30 10.12 -10.61
N SER A 176 -7.28 9.43 -11.10
CA SER A 176 -6.80 9.55 -12.49
C SER A 176 -7.40 8.51 -13.44
N GLY A 177 -7.91 7.39 -12.90
CA GLY A 177 -8.35 6.25 -13.71
C GLY A 177 -7.19 5.50 -14.34
N HIS A 178 -7.53 4.48 -15.14
CA HIS A 178 -6.57 3.56 -15.73
C HIS A 178 -5.68 4.17 -16.85
N THR A 179 -6.03 5.33 -17.36
CA THR A 179 -5.27 6.01 -18.42
C THR A 179 -4.71 7.38 -18.02
N GLY A 180 -5.16 7.93 -16.90
CA GLY A 180 -4.82 9.30 -16.48
C GLY A 180 -3.62 9.41 -15.54
N PHE A 181 -3.00 8.31 -15.16
CA PHE A 181 -1.94 8.31 -14.15
C PHE A 181 -0.50 8.39 -14.70
N GLU A 182 -0.32 8.38 -16.01
CA GLU A 182 1.03 8.37 -16.65
C GLU A 182 1.96 9.48 -16.17
N SER A 183 1.45 10.70 -16.00
CA SER A 183 2.31 11.80 -15.52
C SER A 183 2.75 11.60 -14.07
N ALA A 184 1.90 11.02 -13.24
CA ALA A 184 2.23 10.66 -11.85
C ALA A 184 3.19 9.47 -11.82
N LEU A 185 2.98 8.48 -12.69
CA LEU A 185 3.87 7.34 -12.84
C LEU A 185 5.28 7.80 -13.31
N ASN A 186 5.37 8.61 -14.35
CA ASN A 186 6.64 9.14 -14.85
C ASN A 186 7.42 9.95 -13.79
N ARG A 187 6.72 10.55 -12.83
CA ARG A 187 7.35 11.27 -11.73
C ARG A 187 7.81 10.31 -10.62
N ALA A 188 6.96 9.36 -10.24
CA ALA A 188 7.27 8.40 -9.18
C ALA A 188 8.29 7.34 -9.62
N MET A 189 8.27 7.00 -10.92
CA MET A 189 9.14 5.98 -11.51
C MET A 189 9.58 6.44 -12.91
N PRO A 190 10.50 7.39 -13.02
CA PRO A 190 11.03 7.82 -14.33
C PRO A 190 11.74 6.67 -15.03
N THR A 191 11.64 6.61 -16.37
CA THR A 191 12.22 5.54 -17.19
C THR A 191 13.75 5.46 -17.11
N SER A 192 14.41 6.51 -16.65
CA SER A 192 15.85 6.51 -16.45
C SER A 192 16.19 6.91 -15.01
N GLY A 193 16.92 6.05 -14.32
CA GLY A 193 17.55 6.38 -13.04
C GLY A 193 16.59 6.47 -11.85
N HIS A 194 15.44 5.82 -11.88
CA HIS A 194 14.61 5.70 -10.69
C HIS A 194 15.24 4.73 -9.67
N VAL A 195 15.02 5.01 -8.40
CA VAL A 195 15.42 4.17 -7.28
C VAL A 195 14.31 4.21 -6.23
N GLY A 196 13.51 3.16 -6.20
CA GLY A 196 12.33 3.03 -5.36
C GLY A 196 11.23 2.28 -6.09
N SER A 197 10.22 1.87 -5.37
CA SER A 197 9.06 1.13 -5.90
C SER A 197 7.83 2.01 -6.02
N LEU A 198 6.75 1.46 -6.55
CA LEU A 198 5.46 2.14 -6.69
C LEU A 198 4.46 1.55 -5.70
N ASP A 199 3.58 2.42 -5.23
CA ASP A 199 2.35 2.02 -4.56
C ASP A 199 1.16 2.65 -5.30
N LEU A 200 0.27 1.81 -5.81
CA LEU A 200 -0.91 2.24 -6.55
C LEU A 200 -2.10 2.33 -5.60
N PHE A 201 -2.62 3.54 -5.39
CA PHE A 201 -3.76 3.75 -4.52
C PHE A 201 -5.07 3.53 -5.26
N CYS A 202 -5.86 2.56 -4.81
CA CYS A 202 -7.20 2.22 -5.28
C CYS A 202 -7.27 2.12 -6.83
N PRO A 203 -6.48 1.25 -7.46
CA PRO A 203 -6.45 1.14 -8.92
C PRO A 203 -7.81 0.72 -9.51
N GLU A 204 -8.61 -0.03 -8.75
CA GLU A 204 -9.93 -0.52 -9.15
C GLU A 204 -11.05 0.50 -8.98
N GLU A 205 -10.92 1.50 -8.10
CA GLU A 205 -12.05 2.36 -7.70
C GLU A 205 -12.66 3.10 -8.87
N LYS A 206 -11.82 3.77 -9.68
CA LYS A 206 -12.31 4.56 -10.82
C LYS A 206 -12.96 3.67 -11.87
N THR A 207 -12.33 2.55 -12.16
CA THR A 207 -12.82 1.59 -13.15
C THR A 207 -14.13 0.94 -12.68
N TRP A 208 -14.18 0.50 -11.43
CA TRP A 208 -15.38 -0.04 -10.81
C TRP A 208 -16.51 0.99 -10.73
N LYS A 209 -16.21 2.18 -10.24
CA LYS A 209 -17.19 3.26 -10.07
C LYS A 209 -17.81 3.68 -11.40
N ASP A 210 -17.00 3.84 -12.43
CA ASP A 210 -17.47 4.33 -13.72
C ASP A 210 -18.21 3.24 -14.53
N ASN A 211 -17.81 2.01 -14.44
CA ASN A 211 -18.33 0.94 -15.29
C ASN A 211 -19.34 0.02 -14.61
N VAL A 212 -19.19 -0.26 -13.32
CA VAL A 212 -20.02 -1.26 -12.62
C VAL A 212 -20.92 -0.61 -11.59
N ARG A 213 -20.38 0.18 -10.67
CA ARG A 213 -21.15 0.77 -9.57
C ARG A 213 -22.30 1.64 -10.06
N ASN A 214 -22.08 2.42 -11.11
CA ASN A 214 -23.14 3.26 -11.69
C ASN A 214 -24.25 2.44 -12.33
N LEU A 215 -23.94 1.27 -12.91
CA LEU A 215 -24.93 0.36 -13.48
C LEU A 215 -25.65 -0.44 -12.40
N LEU A 216 -24.93 -1.00 -11.43
CA LEU A 216 -25.53 -1.74 -10.33
C LEU A 216 -26.44 -0.87 -9.47
N GLY A 217 -26.09 0.42 -9.28
CA GLY A 217 -26.93 1.40 -8.59
C GLY A 217 -28.26 1.69 -9.28
N LYS A 218 -28.42 1.30 -10.55
CA LYS A 218 -29.67 1.46 -11.34
C LYS A 218 -30.53 0.19 -11.36
N ASN A 219 -30.21 -0.83 -10.56
CA ASN A 219 -30.86 -2.16 -10.55
C ASN A 219 -30.82 -2.86 -11.92
N ASP A 220 -29.81 -2.56 -12.72
CA ASP A 220 -29.65 -3.19 -14.03
C ASP A 220 -28.92 -4.53 -13.89
N THR A 221 -29.67 -5.61 -14.09
CA THR A 221 -29.17 -6.99 -14.07
C THR A 221 -29.09 -7.60 -15.47
N GLY A 222 -29.29 -6.79 -16.50
CA GLY A 222 -29.32 -7.23 -17.90
C GLY A 222 -27.93 -7.32 -18.56
N PRO A 223 -27.93 -7.44 -19.90
CA PRO A 223 -26.70 -7.48 -20.70
C PRO A 223 -25.75 -6.33 -20.48
N ASP A 224 -26.26 -5.15 -20.08
CA ASP A 224 -25.47 -3.96 -19.83
C ASP A 224 -24.58 -4.11 -18.57
N ALA A 225 -25.07 -4.80 -17.53
CA ALA A 225 -24.26 -5.11 -16.36
C ALA A 225 -23.08 -6.03 -16.70
N TYR A 226 -23.33 -7.04 -17.55
CA TYR A 226 -22.27 -7.93 -18.02
C TYR A 226 -21.24 -7.17 -18.88
N SER A 227 -21.73 -6.33 -19.79
CA SER A 227 -20.86 -5.46 -20.61
C SER A 227 -19.99 -4.53 -19.75
N ALA A 228 -20.54 -3.97 -18.67
CA ALA A 228 -19.80 -3.11 -17.74
C ALA A 228 -18.72 -3.88 -16.96
N ILE A 229 -19.01 -5.10 -16.53
CA ILE A 229 -18.03 -5.97 -15.88
C ILE A 229 -16.90 -6.31 -16.85
N THR A 230 -17.23 -6.69 -18.09
CA THR A 230 -16.25 -6.95 -19.15
C THR A 230 -15.38 -5.72 -19.40
N LYS A 231 -16.00 -4.53 -19.50
CA LYS A 231 -15.27 -3.26 -19.71
C LYS A 231 -14.35 -2.92 -18.53
N THR A 232 -14.77 -3.19 -17.32
CA THR A 232 -13.91 -3.03 -16.13
C THR A 232 -12.67 -3.91 -16.23
N PHE A 233 -12.87 -5.18 -16.57
CA PHE A 233 -11.78 -6.13 -16.74
C PHE A 233 -10.82 -5.71 -17.89
N GLU A 234 -11.35 -5.28 -19.01
CA GLU A 234 -10.55 -4.75 -20.13
C GLU A 234 -9.72 -3.53 -19.71
N ASN A 235 -10.32 -2.61 -18.95
CA ASN A 235 -9.63 -1.41 -18.46
C ASN A 235 -8.52 -1.75 -17.46
N GLU A 236 -8.74 -2.72 -16.58
CA GLU A 236 -7.70 -3.21 -15.68
C GLU A 236 -6.58 -3.89 -16.45
N MET A 237 -6.91 -4.74 -17.42
CA MET A 237 -5.92 -5.36 -18.29
C MET A 237 -5.11 -4.32 -19.07
N GLN A 238 -5.76 -3.27 -19.57
CA GLN A 238 -5.08 -2.17 -20.24
C GLN A 238 -4.11 -1.43 -19.29
N MET A 239 -4.51 -1.20 -18.04
CA MET A 239 -3.65 -0.58 -17.03
C MET A 239 -2.38 -1.40 -16.79
N TRP A 240 -2.51 -2.72 -16.65
CA TRP A 240 -1.39 -3.61 -16.33
C TRP A 240 -0.56 -4.01 -17.54
N THR A 241 -1.16 -4.11 -18.73
CA THR A 241 -0.54 -4.66 -19.94
C THR A 241 -0.48 -3.67 -21.11
N ASN A 242 -1.05 -2.47 -20.97
CA ASN A 242 -1.32 -1.50 -22.03
C ASN A 242 -2.14 -2.08 -23.20
N TYR A 243 -2.83 -3.19 -22.97
CA TYR A 243 -3.52 -3.88 -24.05
C TYR A 243 -4.90 -4.41 -23.65
N ALA A 244 -5.85 -4.24 -24.52
CA ALA A 244 -7.23 -4.71 -24.35
C ALA A 244 -7.38 -6.21 -24.67
N GLY A 245 -6.60 -7.07 -24.03
CA GLY A 245 -6.92 -8.49 -23.92
C GLY A 245 -6.30 -9.45 -24.93
N ASP A 246 -5.44 -9.05 -25.87
CA ASP A 246 -4.76 -10.01 -26.75
C ASP A 246 -3.24 -10.07 -26.49
N PRO A 247 -2.76 -11.10 -25.77
CA PRO A 247 -1.34 -11.24 -25.47
C PRO A 247 -0.46 -11.51 -26.70
N THR A 248 -1.05 -11.64 -27.88
CA THR A 248 -0.32 -11.91 -29.13
C THR A 248 0.08 -10.66 -29.89
N VAL A 249 -0.46 -9.50 -29.53
CA VAL A 249 -0.06 -8.23 -30.16
C VAL A 249 1.17 -7.67 -29.43
N THR A 250 2.32 -7.87 -30.03
CA THR A 250 3.62 -7.49 -29.47
C THR A 250 4.15 -6.16 -30.02
N SER A 251 3.34 -5.43 -30.81
CA SER A 251 3.78 -4.20 -31.49
C SER A 251 3.70 -2.94 -30.65
N ASP A 252 2.94 -2.97 -29.55
CA ASP A 252 2.77 -1.80 -28.71
C ASP A 252 3.57 -1.98 -27.40
N ALA A 253 4.12 -0.88 -26.91
CA ALA A 253 4.80 -0.87 -25.63
C ALA A 253 3.90 -1.53 -24.57
N TRP A 254 4.45 -2.50 -23.88
CA TRP A 254 3.87 -3.07 -22.67
C TRP A 254 3.35 -1.96 -21.77
N SER A 255 2.52 -2.19 -20.83
CA SER A 255 1.84 -1.14 -20.07
C SER A 255 2.76 0.02 -19.68
N ALA A 256 2.18 1.18 -19.38
CA ALA A 256 2.91 2.28 -18.77
C ALA A 256 3.72 1.78 -17.54
N ILE A 257 3.18 0.84 -16.78
CA ILE A 257 3.87 0.22 -15.63
C ILE A 257 4.99 -0.70 -16.09
N SER A 258 4.74 -1.66 -17.00
CA SER A 258 5.77 -2.60 -17.43
C SER A 258 6.86 -1.96 -18.26
N GLY A 259 6.56 -0.92 -19.04
CA GLY A 259 7.57 -0.12 -19.75
C GLY A 259 8.54 0.62 -18.84
N HIS A 260 8.18 0.80 -17.56
CA HIS A 260 9.05 1.42 -16.54
C HIS A 260 9.83 0.40 -15.69
N VAL A 261 9.37 -0.85 -15.65
CA VAL A 261 9.92 -1.89 -14.76
C VAL A 261 10.87 -2.83 -15.47
N LEU A 262 10.75 -2.96 -16.80
CA LEU A 262 11.49 -3.95 -17.58
C LEU A 262 12.74 -3.42 -18.29
N GLU A 263 13.10 -2.15 -18.11
CA GLU A 263 14.38 -1.59 -18.49
C GLU A 263 15.36 -1.57 -17.29
#